data_f9df1f6a14bb29837ffe8cb1a612b31d
#
_entry.id   f9df1f6a14bb29837ffe8cb1a612b31d
#
_cell.length_a   1.000
_cell.length_b   1.000
_cell.length_c   1.000
_cell.angle_alpha   90.00
_cell.angle_beta   90.00
_cell.angle_gamma   90.00
#
_symmetry.space_group_name_H-M   'P 1'
#
loop_
_entity.id
_entity.type
_entity.pdbx_description
1 polymer ?
#
loop_
_entity_poly.entity_id
_entity_poly.type
_entity_poly.pdbx_seq_one_letter_code
_entity_poly.pdbx_strand_id
1 'polypeptide(L)'
;MLNDTLLAGLDYTIAELEKRDMHAVIYLNNAWDWSGGYGFYLKECGYGDSPNANIEGGYDRYVDYSAQFSRCEEAQQLYYKFIEQIVSRKNSITGRYYKDEPAIMSWQLCNEPRPFARDNKEQFAGWIAKAAALIKSIDSNHLVSTGSEGIIGCEADEALCERIHCDSNIDYLTIHIWPANWGWTSRQAPDSGIDNAYQKSVEYIEKHIAMAHRIGKPLVIEEFGYPRKDNISGLGVPTDSRDTFYRCIFEQVNKSVHSGAPIAGCNFWGWGGGGRPRDAVWCPGDDYLCDPPHEPQGWYSVFDCDTTTIEIIKEYTQKIDTK
;
A
#
# COMPACT_ATOMS: atom_id res chain seq x y z
N MET A 1 -4.64 23.35 6.29
CA MET A 1 -3.32 23.89 5.86
C MET A 1 -2.31 22.79 5.95
N LEU A 2 -1.48 22.58 4.92
CA LEU A 2 -0.44 21.54 4.95
C LEU A 2 0.63 21.90 5.99
N ASN A 3 1.26 20.87 6.56
CA ASN A 3 2.34 21.06 7.54
C ASN A 3 3.68 21.21 6.81
N ASP A 4 4.24 22.40 6.83
CA ASP A 4 5.49 22.73 6.12
C ASP A 4 6.69 21.93 6.60
N THR A 5 6.72 21.52 7.90
CA THR A 5 7.79 20.67 8.43
C THR A 5 7.73 19.27 7.83
N LEU A 6 6.53 18.68 7.73
CA LEU A 6 6.36 17.37 7.09
C LEU A 6 6.68 17.42 5.59
N LEU A 7 6.28 18.51 4.92
CA LEU A 7 6.61 18.71 3.51
C LEU A 7 8.12 18.90 3.28
N ALA A 8 8.83 19.60 4.17
CA ALA A 8 10.28 19.69 4.11
C ALA A 8 10.94 18.31 4.32
N GLY A 9 10.38 17.47 5.17
CA GLY A 9 10.80 16.07 5.32
C GLY A 9 10.63 15.27 4.05
N LEU A 10 9.51 15.43 3.35
CA LEU A 10 9.26 14.79 2.06
C LEU A 10 10.24 15.30 0.99
N ASP A 11 10.48 16.61 0.90
CA ASP A 11 11.49 17.22 0.02
C ASP A 11 12.87 16.59 0.24
N TYR A 12 13.26 16.45 1.52
CA TYR A 12 14.53 15.84 1.90
C TYR A 12 14.59 14.35 1.50
N THR A 13 13.53 13.60 1.76
CA THR A 13 13.46 12.17 1.42
C THR A 13 13.64 11.96 -0.09
N ILE A 14 12.93 12.72 -0.93
CA ILE A 14 13.05 12.64 -2.39
C ILE A 14 14.49 12.95 -2.83
N ALA A 15 15.10 14.00 -2.30
CA ALA A 15 16.48 14.38 -2.61
C ALA A 15 17.50 13.30 -2.19
N GLU A 16 17.27 12.61 -1.07
CA GLU A 16 18.14 11.55 -0.58
C GLU A 16 17.96 10.23 -1.34
N LEU A 17 16.76 9.94 -1.83
CA LEU A 17 16.50 8.80 -2.71
C LEU A 17 17.24 8.96 -4.05
N GLU A 18 17.16 10.13 -4.68
CA GLU A 18 17.88 10.41 -5.93
C GLU A 18 19.40 10.15 -5.79
N LYS A 19 20.02 10.61 -4.70
CA LYS A 19 21.45 10.40 -4.44
C LYS A 19 21.83 8.91 -4.33
N ARG A 20 20.87 8.05 -4.06
CA ARG A 20 21.07 6.60 -3.85
C ARG A 20 20.56 5.76 -5.00
N ASP A 21 20.15 6.39 -6.09
CA ASP A 21 19.51 5.71 -7.23
C ASP A 21 18.28 4.87 -6.80
N MET A 22 17.51 5.44 -5.88
CA MET A 22 16.27 4.85 -5.36
C MET A 22 15.06 5.66 -5.82
N HIS A 23 13.94 4.98 -5.99
CA HIS A 23 12.70 5.60 -6.46
C HIS A 23 11.57 5.42 -5.44
N ALA A 24 10.68 6.41 -5.38
CA ALA A 24 9.52 6.41 -4.50
C ALA A 24 8.22 6.22 -5.29
N VAL A 25 7.33 5.43 -4.74
CA VAL A 25 5.89 5.50 -5.01
C VAL A 25 5.27 6.31 -3.88
N ILE A 26 4.61 7.42 -4.20
CA ILE A 26 4.04 8.34 -3.22
C ILE A 26 2.52 8.21 -3.23
N TYR A 27 1.93 7.64 -2.17
CA TYR A 27 0.48 7.63 -2.02
C TYR A 27 -0.03 8.96 -1.45
N LEU A 28 -1.16 9.42 -1.98
CA LEU A 28 -1.71 10.76 -1.73
C LEU A 28 -2.87 10.74 -0.73
N ASN A 29 -3.38 9.58 -0.37
CA ASN A 29 -4.46 9.39 0.58
C ASN A 29 -4.34 8.02 1.25
N ASN A 30 -5.25 7.74 2.19
CA ASN A 30 -5.41 6.42 2.79
C ASN A 30 -6.91 6.11 2.93
N ALA A 31 -7.32 4.88 2.74
CA ALA A 31 -8.68 4.48 3.10
C ALA A 31 -8.86 4.39 4.63
N TRP A 32 -7.74 4.24 5.35
CA TRP A 32 -7.69 4.06 6.80
C TRP A 32 -7.30 5.36 7.51
N ASP A 33 -7.62 5.46 8.81
CA ASP A 33 -7.52 6.71 9.58
C ASP A 33 -6.13 7.00 10.18
N TRP A 34 -5.21 6.04 10.19
CA TRP A 34 -3.89 6.24 10.81
C TRP A 34 -2.96 7.23 10.11
N SER A 35 -3.30 7.65 8.90
CA SER A 35 -2.62 8.75 8.19
C SER A 35 -3.58 9.83 7.69
N GLY A 36 -4.66 10.07 8.42
CA GLY A 36 -5.71 11.02 8.10
C GLY A 36 -6.87 10.41 7.30
N GLY A 37 -6.60 9.92 6.12
CA GLY A 37 -7.51 9.11 5.32
C GLY A 37 -8.86 9.74 4.99
N TYR A 38 -9.81 8.89 4.60
CA TYR A 38 -11.19 9.32 4.31
C TYR A 38 -11.83 10.02 5.50
N GLY A 39 -11.50 9.57 6.73
CA GLY A 39 -12.03 10.15 7.94
C GLY A 39 -11.69 11.62 8.14
N PHE A 40 -10.48 12.04 7.75
CA PHE A 40 -10.09 13.44 7.82
C PHE A 40 -10.98 14.32 6.92
N TYR A 41 -11.16 13.94 5.67
CA TYR A 41 -11.98 14.73 4.72
C TYR A 41 -13.46 14.76 5.10
N LEU A 42 -14.01 13.62 5.57
CA LEU A 42 -15.38 13.55 6.06
C LEU A 42 -15.60 14.41 7.30
N LYS A 43 -14.66 14.41 8.24
CA LYS A 43 -14.71 15.26 9.44
C LYS A 43 -14.75 16.74 9.06
N GLU A 44 -13.90 17.19 8.14
CA GLU A 44 -13.90 18.58 7.64
C GLU A 44 -15.21 18.97 6.95
N CYS A 45 -15.97 17.99 6.45
CA CYS A 45 -17.31 18.18 5.88
C CYS A 45 -18.46 18.01 6.90
N GLY A 46 -18.15 17.92 8.19
CA GLY A 46 -19.17 17.91 9.27
C GLY A 46 -19.75 16.54 9.62
N TYR A 47 -19.13 15.44 9.15
CA TYR A 47 -19.58 14.07 9.48
C TYR A 47 -19.16 13.62 10.89
N GLY A 48 -18.40 14.43 11.64
CA GLY A 48 -17.87 14.10 12.95
C GLY A 48 -16.57 13.28 12.89
N ASP A 49 -16.16 12.78 14.06
CA ASP A 49 -14.92 11.99 14.16
C ASP A 49 -15.10 10.57 13.59
N SER A 50 -14.04 10.07 12.94
CA SER A 50 -13.98 8.69 12.47
C SER A 50 -14.13 7.71 13.64
N PRO A 51 -14.98 6.67 13.53
CA PRO A 51 -15.05 5.60 14.52
C PRO A 51 -13.71 4.87 14.60
N ASN A 52 -13.32 4.46 15.81
CA ASN A 52 -12.14 3.61 15.99
C ASN A 52 -12.45 2.19 15.52
N ALA A 53 -11.81 1.75 14.45
CA ALA A 53 -11.97 0.41 13.89
C ALA A 53 -11.48 -0.72 14.80
N ASN A 54 -10.62 -0.43 15.78
CA ASN A 54 -9.90 -1.43 16.59
C ASN A 54 -10.57 -1.77 17.92
N ILE A 55 -11.74 -1.22 18.21
CA ILE A 55 -12.55 -1.59 19.36
C ILE A 55 -13.65 -2.56 18.92
N GLU A 56 -14.25 -3.28 19.87
CA GLU A 56 -15.35 -4.20 19.61
C GLU A 56 -16.49 -3.54 18.83
N GLY A 57 -16.87 -4.12 17.70
CA GLY A 57 -17.85 -3.56 16.76
C GLY A 57 -17.42 -2.24 16.09
N GLY A 58 -16.18 -1.84 16.24
CA GLY A 58 -15.64 -0.59 15.68
C GLY A 58 -15.43 -0.68 14.19
N TYR A 59 -15.00 -1.85 13.68
CA TYR A 59 -14.70 -2.04 12.26
C TYR A 59 -15.92 -1.79 11.39
N ASP A 60 -17.07 -2.38 11.70
CA ASP A 60 -18.29 -2.18 10.90
C ASP A 60 -18.72 -0.71 10.89
N ARG A 61 -18.63 -0.03 12.03
CA ARG A 61 -18.91 1.42 12.14
C ARG A 61 -17.95 2.26 11.33
N TYR A 62 -16.67 1.87 11.30
CA TYR A 62 -15.65 2.53 10.48
C TYR A 62 -15.96 2.37 8.99
N VAL A 63 -16.33 1.16 8.56
CA VAL A 63 -16.72 0.84 7.18
C VAL A 63 -17.92 1.70 6.76
N ASP A 64 -18.99 1.72 7.56
CA ASP A 64 -20.19 2.52 7.29
C ASP A 64 -19.90 4.03 7.22
N TYR A 65 -19.00 4.51 8.08
CA TYR A 65 -18.57 5.91 8.08
C TYR A 65 -17.76 6.23 6.84
N SER A 66 -16.74 5.42 6.54
CA SER A 66 -15.81 5.64 5.42
C SER A 66 -16.47 5.47 4.05
N ALA A 67 -17.54 4.64 3.96
CA ALA A 67 -18.34 4.47 2.76
C ALA A 67 -18.95 5.82 2.26
N GLN A 68 -19.13 6.78 3.15
CA GLN A 68 -19.70 8.08 2.80
C GLN A 68 -18.75 8.93 1.95
N PHE A 69 -17.43 8.68 1.99
CA PHE A 69 -16.46 9.43 1.20
C PHE A 69 -16.72 9.34 -0.30
N SER A 70 -17.08 8.17 -0.82
CA SER A 70 -17.40 7.99 -2.24
C SER A 70 -18.63 8.78 -2.70
N ARG A 71 -19.48 9.23 -1.76
CA ARG A 71 -20.71 10.00 -2.03
C ARG A 71 -20.63 11.47 -1.63
N CYS A 72 -19.57 11.86 -0.92
CA CYS A 72 -19.37 13.24 -0.45
C CYS A 72 -18.48 14.00 -1.43
N GLU A 73 -19.11 14.77 -2.32
CA GLU A 73 -18.37 15.55 -3.31
C GLU A 73 -17.48 16.61 -2.64
N GLU A 74 -17.90 17.22 -1.56
CA GLU A 74 -17.15 18.21 -0.82
C GLU A 74 -15.84 17.59 -0.23
N ALA A 75 -15.92 16.38 0.31
CA ALA A 75 -14.75 15.65 0.82
C ALA A 75 -13.76 15.31 -0.31
N GLN A 76 -14.29 14.88 -1.46
CA GLN A 76 -13.47 14.63 -2.64
C GLN A 76 -12.81 15.90 -3.18
N GLN A 77 -13.50 17.05 -3.16
CA GLN A 77 -12.92 18.33 -3.58
C GLN A 77 -11.78 18.77 -2.65
N LEU A 78 -11.85 18.51 -1.35
CA LEU A 78 -10.73 18.75 -0.44
C LEU A 78 -9.53 17.87 -0.80
N TYR A 79 -9.78 16.61 -1.13
CA TYR A 79 -8.73 15.69 -1.57
C TYR A 79 -8.11 16.12 -2.92
N TYR A 80 -8.91 16.56 -3.90
CA TYR A 80 -8.39 17.07 -5.18
C TYR A 80 -7.51 18.31 -4.99
N LYS A 81 -7.87 19.22 -4.10
CA LYS A 81 -7.01 20.36 -3.74
C LYS A 81 -5.68 19.90 -3.11
N PHE A 82 -5.71 18.84 -2.32
CA PHE A 82 -4.49 18.26 -1.77
C PHE A 82 -3.60 17.67 -2.89
N ILE A 83 -4.17 16.94 -3.85
CA ILE A 83 -3.44 16.46 -5.04
C ILE A 83 -2.76 17.63 -5.74
N GLU A 84 -3.51 18.68 -6.07
CA GLU A 84 -2.98 19.85 -6.75
C GLU A 84 -1.77 20.45 -6.02
N GLN A 85 -1.87 20.59 -4.70
CA GLN A 85 -0.81 21.17 -3.87
C GLN A 85 0.45 20.31 -3.80
N ILE A 86 0.28 18.97 -3.71
CA ILE A 86 1.43 18.07 -3.60
C ILE A 86 2.07 17.81 -4.96
N VAL A 87 1.30 17.46 -5.98
CA VAL A 87 1.84 17.09 -7.29
C VAL A 87 2.50 18.26 -7.99
N SER A 88 1.99 19.51 -7.79
CA SER A 88 2.60 20.73 -8.31
C SER A 88 3.69 21.34 -7.42
N ARG A 89 4.03 20.68 -6.29
CA ARG A 89 4.99 21.22 -5.33
C ARG A 89 6.38 21.40 -5.96
N LYS A 90 7.07 22.46 -5.55
CA LYS A 90 8.49 22.65 -5.80
C LYS A 90 9.29 22.18 -4.59
N ASN A 91 10.19 21.23 -4.79
CA ASN A 91 11.08 20.72 -3.76
C ASN A 91 12.02 21.84 -3.28
N SER A 92 12.05 22.10 -2.00
CA SER A 92 12.84 23.17 -1.39
C SER A 92 14.35 22.87 -1.36
N ILE A 93 14.75 21.62 -1.58
CA ILE A 93 16.15 21.17 -1.54
C ILE A 93 16.72 21.07 -2.94
N THR A 94 16.06 20.37 -3.86
CA THR A 94 16.53 20.19 -5.24
C THR A 94 16.21 21.39 -6.13
N GLY A 95 15.20 22.18 -5.76
CA GLY A 95 14.71 23.31 -6.56
C GLY A 95 13.88 22.90 -7.79
N ARG A 96 13.63 21.61 -8.03
CA ARG A 96 12.77 21.09 -9.10
C ARG A 96 11.32 21.03 -8.64
N TYR A 97 10.39 21.01 -9.59
CA TYR A 97 9.01 20.62 -9.30
C TYR A 97 8.93 19.10 -9.13
N TYR A 98 8.01 18.61 -8.30
CA TYR A 98 7.86 17.17 -8.05
C TYR A 98 7.61 16.38 -9.34
N LYS A 99 6.87 16.93 -10.28
CA LYS A 99 6.67 16.34 -11.61
C LYS A 99 7.97 16.19 -12.45
N ASP A 100 9.07 16.81 -12.03
CA ASP A 100 10.38 16.77 -12.68
C ASP A 100 11.44 16.07 -11.80
N GLU A 101 11.04 15.46 -10.67
CA GLU A 101 11.92 14.75 -9.74
C GLU A 101 12.17 13.32 -10.18
N PRO A 102 13.37 12.95 -10.58
CA PRO A 102 13.64 11.60 -11.11
C PRO A 102 13.51 10.49 -10.08
N ALA A 103 13.56 10.80 -8.79
CA ALA A 103 13.35 9.84 -7.71
C ALA A 103 11.86 9.53 -7.44
N ILE A 104 10.93 10.24 -8.06
CA ILE A 104 9.52 9.85 -8.02
C ILE A 104 9.26 8.90 -9.20
N MET A 105 8.83 7.69 -8.95
CA MET A 105 8.41 6.73 -9.98
C MET A 105 6.93 6.87 -10.27
N SER A 106 6.12 6.97 -9.23
CA SER A 106 4.66 6.90 -9.37
C SER A 106 3.94 7.70 -8.29
N TRP A 107 2.81 8.27 -8.67
CA TRP A 107 1.78 8.76 -7.77
C TRP A 107 0.74 7.67 -7.55
N GLN A 108 0.41 7.42 -6.30
CA GLN A 108 -0.60 6.46 -5.91
C GLN A 108 -1.78 7.21 -5.31
N LEU A 109 -2.99 6.97 -5.85
CA LEU A 109 -4.16 7.72 -5.44
C LEU A 109 -4.43 7.56 -3.94
N CYS A 110 -4.33 6.35 -3.44
CA CYS A 110 -4.71 6.05 -2.06
C CYS A 110 -4.06 4.74 -1.62
N ASN A 111 -3.64 4.62 -0.38
CA ASN A 111 -3.39 3.32 0.20
C ASN A 111 -4.72 2.61 0.43
N GLU A 112 -4.87 1.41 -0.16
CA GLU A 112 -6.00 0.50 0.00
C GLU A 112 -7.38 1.15 -0.23
N PRO A 113 -7.60 1.87 -1.36
CA PRO A 113 -8.88 2.48 -1.62
C PRO A 113 -9.98 1.43 -1.74
N ARG A 114 -11.09 1.65 -1.03
CA ARG A 114 -12.25 0.76 -1.03
C ARG A 114 -13.55 1.54 -1.19
N PRO A 115 -14.58 0.97 -1.84
CA PRO A 115 -15.92 1.55 -1.83
C PRO A 115 -16.59 1.43 -0.46
N PHE A 116 -16.19 0.48 0.39
CA PHE A 116 -16.75 0.16 1.71
C PHE A 116 -18.26 -0.16 1.72
N ALA A 117 -18.91 -0.15 0.56
CA ALA A 117 -20.29 -0.56 0.40
C ALA A 117 -20.55 -0.98 -1.05
N ARG A 118 -21.38 -2.01 -1.25
CA ARG A 118 -21.68 -2.55 -2.58
C ARG A 118 -22.38 -1.55 -3.50
N ASP A 119 -23.18 -0.67 -2.95
CA ASP A 119 -23.94 0.36 -3.66
C ASP A 119 -23.13 1.63 -3.93
N ASN A 120 -21.86 1.68 -3.50
CA ASN A 120 -20.92 2.77 -3.75
C ASN A 120 -19.98 2.54 -4.95
N LYS A 121 -20.05 1.39 -5.59
CA LYS A 121 -19.06 0.99 -6.62
C LYS A 121 -18.95 1.95 -7.78
N GLU A 122 -20.07 2.52 -8.23
CA GLU A 122 -20.09 3.50 -9.32
C GLU A 122 -19.43 4.82 -8.90
N GLN A 123 -19.77 5.33 -7.71
CA GLN A 123 -19.20 6.56 -7.17
C GLN A 123 -17.71 6.40 -6.90
N PHE A 124 -17.32 5.26 -6.35
CA PHE A 124 -15.92 4.89 -6.13
C PHE A 124 -15.11 4.87 -7.43
N ALA A 125 -15.59 4.18 -8.46
CA ALA A 125 -14.93 4.15 -9.75
C ALA A 125 -14.84 5.55 -10.39
N GLY A 126 -15.89 6.37 -10.25
CA GLY A 126 -15.88 7.75 -10.71
C GLY A 126 -14.87 8.63 -9.99
N TRP A 127 -14.70 8.44 -8.67
CA TRP A 127 -13.67 9.13 -7.89
C TRP A 127 -12.25 8.72 -8.32
N ILE A 128 -11.98 7.42 -8.48
CA ILE A 128 -10.69 6.90 -8.99
C ILE A 128 -10.34 7.56 -10.32
N ALA A 129 -11.27 7.54 -11.29
CA ALA A 129 -11.05 8.11 -12.62
C ALA A 129 -10.75 9.62 -12.58
N LYS A 130 -11.52 10.38 -11.76
CA LYS A 130 -11.31 11.83 -11.61
C LYS A 130 -9.96 12.15 -10.96
N ALA A 131 -9.59 11.42 -9.90
CA ALA A 131 -8.31 11.62 -9.22
C ALA A 131 -7.12 11.31 -10.14
N ALA A 132 -7.16 10.20 -10.87
CA ALA A 132 -6.12 9.83 -11.81
C ALA A 132 -5.97 10.86 -12.95
N ALA A 133 -7.10 11.29 -13.53
CA ALA A 133 -7.09 12.32 -14.58
C ALA A 133 -6.53 13.66 -14.07
N LEU A 134 -6.84 14.05 -12.83
CA LEU A 134 -6.30 15.26 -12.22
C LEU A 134 -4.78 15.17 -12.09
N ILE A 135 -4.24 14.06 -11.56
CA ILE A 135 -2.80 13.87 -11.43
C ILE A 135 -2.13 13.97 -12.80
N LYS A 136 -2.62 13.23 -13.79
CA LYS A 136 -2.07 13.24 -15.16
C LYS A 136 -2.16 14.61 -15.84
N SER A 137 -3.13 15.44 -15.49
CA SER A 137 -3.23 16.82 -15.99
C SER A 137 -2.13 17.75 -15.45
N ILE A 138 -1.59 17.45 -14.26
CA ILE A 138 -0.54 18.24 -13.61
C ILE A 138 0.84 17.66 -13.95
N ASP A 139 0.93 16.32 -13.92
CA ASP A 139 2.16 15.56 -14.09
C ASP A 139 1.95 14.44 -15.14
N SER A 140 2.47 14.66 -16.32
CA SER A 140 2.47 13.68 -17.41
C SER A 140 3.72 12.80 -17.43
N ASN A 141 4.69 13.03 -16.54
CA ASN A 141 5.98 12.34 -16.56
C ASN A 141 5.96 11.05 -15.73
N HIS A 142 5.32 11.10 -14.54
CA HIS A 142 5.33 9.98 -13.63
C HIS A 142 4.14 9.04 -13.85
N LEU A 143 4.31 7.79 -13.42
CA LEU A 143 3.25 6.79 -13.43
C LEU A 143 2.17 7.13 -12.40
N VAL A 144 0.99 6.58 -12.59
CA VAL A 144 -0.14 6.68 -11.66
C VAL A 144 -0.71 5.29 -11.40
N SER A 145 -0.92 4.97 -10.13
CA SER A 145 -1.59 3.73 -9.70
C SER A 145 -2.72 4.01 -8.72
N THR A 146 -3.60 3.03 -8.55
CA THR A 146 -4.72 3.14 -7.62
C THR A 146 -4.30 2.95 -6.17
N GLY A 147 -3.33 2.08 -5.89
CA GLY A 147 -2.98 1.57 -4.55
C GLY A 147 -3.97 0.55 -4.01
N SER A 148 -4.74 -0.07 -4.90
CA SER A 148 -5.76 -1.06 -4.52
C SER A 148 -5.12 -2.38 -4.10
N GLU A 149 -5.74 -3.05 -3.13
CA GLU A 149 -5.43 -4.43 -2.77
C GLU A 149 -5.77 -5.43 -3.91
N GLY A 150 -6.41 -4.98 -4.99
CA GLY A 150 -6.93 -5.79 -6.06
C GLY A 150 -8.41 -6.14 -5.87
N ILE A 151 -8.80 -7.37 -6.20
CA ILE A 151 -10.20 -7.83 -6.12
C ILE A 151 -10.78 -7.69 -4.70
N ILE A 152 -9.99 -7.94 -3.66
CA ILE A 152 -10.44 -7.80 -2.26
C ILE A 152 -10.77 -6.33 -1.96
N GLY A 153 -9.92 -5.38 -2.35
CA GLY A 153 -10.17 -3.95 -2.20
C GLY A 153 -11.40 -3.45 -2.99
N CYS A 154 -11.88 -4.24 -3.94
CA CYS A 154 -13.06 -3.95 -4.75
C CYS A 154 -14.32 -4.72 -4.28
N GLU A 155 -14.45 -5.04 -3.00
CA GLU A 155 -15.58 -5.80 -2.43
C GLU A 155 -15.77 -7.17 -3.11
N ALA A 156 -14.67 -7.85 -3.40
CA ALA A 156 -14.63 -9.12 -4.14
C ALA A 156 -15.27 -9.07 -5.54
N ASP A 157 -15.33 -7.89 -6.15
CA ASP A 157 -15.88 -7.65 -7.49
C ASP A 157 -14.74 -7.53 -8.51
N GLU A 158 -14.50 -8.62 -9.25
CA GLU A 158 -13.47 -8.66 -10.29
C GLU A 158 -13.73 -7.65 -11.41
N ALA A 159 -14.98 -7.45 -11.80
CA ALA A 159 -15.34 -6.50 -12.86
C ALA A 159 -15.07 -5.04 -12.43
N LEU A 160 -15.33 -4.69 -11.17
CA LEU A 160 -14.97 -3.39 -10.63
C LEU A 160 -13.47 -3.21 -10.61
N CYS A 161 -12.71 -4.20 -10.14
CA CYS A 161 -11.26 -4.16 -10.11
C CYS A 161 -10.67 -3.98 -11.51
N GLU A 162 -11.14 -4.74 -12.48
CA GLU A 162 -10.73 -4.60 -13.88
C GLU A 162 -11.06 -3.20 -14.43
N ARG A 163 -12.27 -2.70 -14.18
CA ARG A 163 -12.74 -1.39 -14.66
C ARG A 163 -11.89 -0.23 -14.16
N ILE A 164 -11.58 -0.17 -12.87
CA ILE A 164 -10.78 0.94 -12.32
C ILE A 164 -9.34 0.93 -12.84
N HIS A 165 -8.79 -0.25 -13.14
CA HIS A 165 -7.44 -0.38 -13.68
C HIS A 165 -7.39 -0.26 -15.21
N CYS A 166 -8.52 -0.40 -15.92
CA CYS A 166 -8.62 -0.11 -17.35
C CYS A 166 -8.55 1.39 -17.68
N ASP A 167 -8.75 2.30 -16.71
CA ASP A 167 -8.69 3.74 -16.94
C ASP A 167 -7.34 4.12 -17.57
N SER A 168 -7.37 4.94 -18.62
CA SER A 168 -6.18 5.33 -19.39
C SER A 168 -5.18 6.17 -18.59
N ASN A 169 -5.61 6.76 -17.47
CA ASN A 169 -4.76 7.52 -16.55
C ASN A 169 -4.14 6.68 -15.44
N ILE A 170 -4.47 5.38 -15.37
CA ILE A 170 -3.84 4.41 -14.48
C ILE A 170 -2.83 3.60 -15.30
N ASP A 171 -1.59 3.54 -14.87
CA ASP A 171 -0.51 2.93 -15.65
C ASP A 171 -0.28 1.45 -15.33
N TYR A 172 -0.58 1.00 -14.11
CA TYR A 172 -0.39 -0.38 -13.68
C TYR A 172 -1.41 -0.83 -12.65
N LEU A 173 -1.61 -2.15 -12.59
CA LEU A 173 -2.46 -2.84 -11.62
C LEU A 173 -1.67 -3.10 -10.33
N THR A 174 -2.28 -2.86 -9.18
CA THR A 174 -1.71 -3.15 -7.87
C THR A 174 -2.49 -4.24 -7.13
N ILE A 175 -1.79 -5.04 -6.34
CA ILE A 175 -2.39 -5.96 -5.38
C ILE A 175 -1.61 -5.93 -4.07
N HIS A 176 -2.32 -6.16 -2.95
CA HIS A 176 -1.73 -6.45 -1.64
C HIS A 176 -2.04 -7.90 -1.27
N ILE A 177 -1.24 -8.50 -0.39
CA ILE A 177 -1.40 -9.89 0.03
C ILE A 177 -1.19 -10.01 1.55
N TRP A 178 -2.29 -10.09 2.28
CA TRP A 178 -2.33 -10.10 3.74
C TRP A 178 -3.00 -11.36 4.31
N PRO A 179 -2.34 -12.55 4.28
CA PRO A 179 -2.98 -13.82 4.63
C PRO A 179 -3.59 -13.86 6.02
N ALA A 180 -2.90 -13.29 7.02
CA ALA A 180 -3.39 -13.28 8.39
C ALA A 180 -4.55 -12.31 8.60
N ASN A 181 -4.56 -11.18 7.87
CA ASN A 181 -5.64 -10.19 7.94
C ASN A 181 -6.90 -10.68 7.21
N TRP A 182 -6.72 -11.45 6.13
CA TRP A 182 -7.82 -11.96 5.31
C TRP A 182 -8.33 -13.34 5.72
N GLY A 183 -7.83 -13.90 6.84
CA GLY A 183 -8.26 -15.20 7.33
C GLY A 183 -7.80 -16.38 6.47
N TRP A 184 -6.74 -16.21 5.66
CA TRP A 184 -6.12 -17.31 4.90
C TRP A 184 -5.17 -18.14 5.77
N THR A 185 -4.83 -17.61 6.92
CA THR A 185 -4.18 -18.32 8.03
C THR A 185 -4.77 -17.84 9.35
N SER A 186 -4.59 -18.63 10.41
CA SER A 186 -4.99 -18.22 11.74
C SER A 186 -4.01 -17.18 12.29
N ARG A 187 -4.52 -16.06 12.81
CA ARG A 187 -3.70 -15.08 13.53
C ARG A 187 -3.06 -15.68 14.80
N GLN A 188 -3.72 -16.65 15.42
CA GLN A 188 -3.24 -17.31 16.65
C GLN A 188 -2.19 -18.39 16.37
N ALA A 189 -2.18 -18.97 15.18
CA ALA A 189 -1.27 -20.04 14.79
C ALA A 189 -0.87 -19.90 13.30
N PRO A 190 -0.12 -18.84 12.94
CA PRO A 190 0.22 -18.59 11.55
C PRO A 190 1.09 -19.70 10.96
N ASP A 191 1.96 -20.31 11.76
CA ASP A 191 2.86 -21.36 11.30
C ASP A 191 2.13 -22.60 10.78
N SER A 192 1.02 -22.99 11.42
CA SER A 192 0.21 -24.14 10.97
C SER A 192 -0.61 -23.86 9.72
N GLY A 193 -0.82 -22.60 9.36
CA GLY A 193 -1.63 -22.17 8.21
C GLY A 193 -0.81 -21.74 7.00
N ILE A 194 0.52 -21.90 7.02
CA ILE A 194 1.41 -21.38 5.98
C ILE A 194 1.12 -21.96 4.60
N ASP A 195 0.83 -23.27 4.49
CA ASP A 195 0.53 -23.91 3.22
C ASP A 195 -0.75 -23.36 2.58
N ASN A 196 -1.80 -23.14 3.38
CA ASN A 196 -3.05 -22.55 2.90
C ASN A 196 -2.85 -21.07 2.51
N ALA A 197 -2.09 -20.32 3.30
CA ALA A 197 -1.73 -18.94 2.98
C ALA A 197 -0.98 -18.87 1.65
N TYR A 198 -0.01 -19.75 1.44
CA TYR A 198 0.74 -19.88 0.20
C TYR A 198 -0.19 -20.16 -0.99
N GLN A 199 -0.98 -21.23 -0.91
CA GLN A 199 -1.86 -21.65 -2.00
C GLN A 199 -2.82 -20.51 -2.39
N LYS A 200 -3.49 -19.89 -1.42
CA LYS A 200 -4.42 -18.79 -1.67
C LYS A 200 -3.73 -17.56 -2.26
N SER A 201 -2.50 -17.27 -1.84
CA SER A 201 -1.72 -16.18 -2.40
C SER A 201 -1.38 -16.42 -3.87
N VAL A 202 -0.97 -17.62 -4.22
CA VAL A 202 -0.70 -18.00 -5.62
C VAL A 202 -1.96 -17.89 -6.47
N GLU A 203 -3.09 -18.45 -6.01
CA GLU A 203 -4.38 -18.34 -6.70
C GLU A 203 -4.80 -16.88 -6.91
N TYR A 204 -4.55 -16.02 -5.93
CA TYR A 204 -4.85 -14.60 -6.00
C TYR A 204 -3.95 -13.89 -7.03
N ILE A 205 -2.66 -14.16 -7.01
CA ILE A 205 -1.70 -13.64 -7.99
C ILE A 205 -2.07 -14.07 -9.41
N GLU A 206 -2.37 -15.36 -9.63
CA GLU A 206 -2.74 -15.89 -10.95
C GLU A 206 -4.00 -15.22 -11.52
N LYS A 207 -5.01 -14.96 -10.70
CA LYS A 207 -6.20 -14.21 -11.12
C LYS A 207 -5.85 -12.80 -11.61
N HIS A 208 -4.95 -12.12 -10.90
CA HIS A 208 -4.54 -10.76 -11.27
C HIS A 208 -3.56 -10.75 -12.45
N ILE A 209 -2.74 -11.78 -12.63
CA ILE A 209 -1.96 -11.97 -13.87
C ILE A 209 -2.91 -12.08 -15.07
N ALA A 210 -3.96 -12.90 -14.96
CA ALA A 210 -4.95 -13.03 -16.03
C ALA A 210 -5.66 -11.69 -16.33
N MET A 211 -6.01 -10.93 -15.28
CA MET A 211 -6.58 -9.58 -15.42
C MET A 211 -5.59 -8.62 -16.09
N ALA A 212 -4.35 -8.59 -15.64
CA ALA A 212 -3.29 -7.73 -16.18
C ALA A 212 -3.07 -7.99 -17.69
N HIS A 213 -3.11 -9.26 -18.11
CA HIS A 213 -3.08 -9.61 -19.52
C HIS A 213 -4.29 -9.08 -20.31
N ARG A 214 -5.51 -9.20 -19.75
CA ARG A 214 -6.73 -8.69 -20.42
C ARG A 214 -6.71 -7.19 -20.61
N ILE A 215 -6.23 -6.45 -19.61
CA ILE A 215 -6.16 -4.97 -19.68
C ILE A 215 -4.88 -4.45 -20.34
N GLY A 216 -3.89 -5.30 -20.60
CA GLY A 216 -2.63 -4.93 -21.23
C GLY A 216 -1.74 -4.03 -20.36
N LYS A 217 -1.77 -4.18 -19.03
CA LYS A 217 -0.98 -3.38 -18.09
C LYS A 217 -0.11 -4.24 -17.18
N PRO A 218 1.03 -3.72 -16.68
CA PRO A 218 1.82 -4.40 -15.66
C PRO A 218 1.04 -4.61 -14.37
N LEU A 219 1.46 -5.63 -13.60
CA LEU A 219 0.99 -5.93 -12.25
C LEU A 219 2.13 -5.72 -11.25
N VAL A 220 1.87 -5.03 -10.15
CA VAL A 220 2.79 -4.91 -9.02
C VAL A 220 2.16 -5.53 -7.77
N ILE A 221 2.89 -6.43 -7.10
CA ILE A 221 2.56 -6.88 -5.75
C ILE A 221 3.08 -5.81 -4.80
N GLU A 222 2.23 -4.84 -4.47
CA GLU A 222 2.67 -3.59 -3.86
C GLU A 222 2.87 -3.69 -2.36
N GLU A 223 2.14 -4.61 -1.71
CA GLU A 223 2.35 -4.97 -0.33
C GLU A 223 2.16 -6.48 -0.12
N PHE A 224 3.00 -7.06 0.69
CA PHE A 224 2.78 -8.38 1.27
C PHE A 224 3.55 -8.50 2.58
N GLY A 225 3.03 -9.29 3.49
CA GLY A 225 3.66 -9.57 4.75
C GLY A 225 3.17 -10.86 5.39
N TYR A 226 3.96 -11.38 6.33
CA TYR A 226 3.61 -12.52 7.14
C TYR A 226 4.09 -12.30 8.57
N PRO A 227 3.31 -12.69 9.60
CA PRO A 227 3.71 -12.48 10.98
C PRO A 227 4.92 -13.35 11.38
N ARG A 228 5.55 -12.96 12.48
CA ARG A 228 6.58 -13.77 13.13
C ARG A 228 5.96 -15.02 13.75
N LYS A 229 6.81 -15.96 14.18
CA LYS A 229 6.40 -17.22 14.82
C LYS A 229 5.36 -16.99 15.91
N ASP A 230 4.36 -17.85 15.96
CA ASP A 230 3.26 -17.82 16.92
C ASP A 230 2.52 -16.48 17.01
N ASN A 231 2.62 -15.63 15.98
CA ASN A 231 2.06 -14.28 15.95
C ASN A 231 2.57 -13.36 17.06
N ILE A 232 3.76 -13.61 17.57
CA ILE A 232 4.40 -12.78 18.58
C ILE A 232 5.15 -11.65 17.88
N SER A 233 4.89 -10.41 18.28
CA SER A 233 5.64 -9.24 17.82
C SER A 233 6.94 -9.04 18.57
N GLY A 234 7.90 -8.35 17.97
CA GLY A 234 9.11 -7.92 18.63
C GLY A 234 10.40 -8.58 18.13
N LEU A 235 11.50 -8.14 18.73
CA LEU A 235 12.85 -8.57 18.34
C LEU A 235 13.15 -9.98 18.84
N GLY A 236 13.96 -10.72 18.05
CA GLY A 236 14.44 -12.05 18.43
C GLY A 236 13.40 -13.17 18.33
N VAL A 237 12.17 -12.87 17.95
CA VAL A 237 11.17 -13.88 17.63
C VAL A 237 11.51 -14.49 16.27
N PRO A 238 11.54 -15.84 16.13
CA PRO A 238 11.85 -16.51 14.88
C PRO A 238 10.97 -16.06 13.69
N THR A 239 11.58 -16.03 12.50
CA THR A 239 10.95 -15.56 11.26
C THR A 239 10.71 -16.69 10.25
N ASP A 240 10.84 -17.96 10.63
CA ASP A 240 10.81 -19.11 9.72
C ASP A 240 9.59 -19.12 8.77
N SER A 241 8.38 -18.92 9.30
CA SER A 241 7.16 -18.87 8.50
C SER A 241 7.11 -17.62 7.62
N ARG A 242 7.54 -16.46 8.12
CA ARG A 242 7.72 -15.26 7.32
C ARG A 242 8.70 -15.51 6.16
N ASP A 243 9.85 -16.08 6.46
CA ASP A 243 10.90 -16.35 5.48
C ASP A 243 10.42 -17.32 4.39
N THR A 244 9.64 -18.34 4.78
CA THR A 244 8.97 -19.26 3.85
C THR A 244 7.98 -18.50 2.96
N PHE A 245 7.14 -17.65 3.52
CA PHE A 245 6.17 -16.87 2.78
C PHE A 245 6.82 -15.85 1.83
N TYR A 246 7.87 -15.16 2.27
CA TYR A 246 8.64 -14.24 1.43
C TYR A 246 9.25 -14.95 0.22
N ARG A 247 9.88 -16.12 0.42
CA ARG A 247 10.38 -16.96 -0.70
C ARG A 247 9.27 -17.30 -1.68
N CYS A 248 8.08 -17.62 -1.19
CA CYS A 248 6.92 -17.92 -2.02
C CYS A 248 6.57 -16.76 -2.95
N ILE A 249 6.40 -15.55 -2.40
CA ILE A 249 6.01 -14.37 -3.18
C ILE A 249 7.14 -13.98 -4.17
N PHE A 250 8.36 -13.90 -3.71
CA PHE A 250 9.50 -13.59 -4.58
C PHE A 250 9.68 -14.59 -5.71
N GLU A 251 9.38 -15.88 -5.48
CA GLU A 251 9.45 -16.89 -6.53
C GLU A 251 8.38 -16.68 -7.61
N GLN A 252 7.18 -16.18 -7.26
CA GLN A 252 6.16 -15.81 -8.27
C GLN A 252 6.65 -14.63 -9.13
N VAL A 253 7.27 -13.62 -8.51
CA VAL A 253 7.87 -12.49 -9.23
C VAL A 253 9.00 -12.98 -10.15
N ASN A 254 9.93 -13.78 -9.62
CA ASN A 254 11.05 -14.34 -10.38
C ASN A 254 10.58 -15.16 -11.59
N LYS A 255 9.59 -16.04 -11.41
CA LYS A 255 8.96 -16.80 -12.52
C LYS A 255 8.35 -15.87 -13.57
N SER A 256 7.62 -14.84 -13.12
CA SER A 256 6.97 -13.88 -14.02
C SER A 256 7.99 -13.15 -14.87
N VAL A 257 9.03 -12.60 -14.25
CA VAL A 257 10.11 -11.88 -14.96
C VAL A 257 10.78 -12.77 -16.01
N HIS A 258 11.03 -14.06 -15.72
CA HIS A 258 11.68 -14.97 -16.67
C HIS A 258 10.75 -15.53 -17.74
N SER A 259 9.45 -15.60 -17.49
CA SER A 259 8.45 -16.07 -18.47
C SER A 259 7.86 -14.96 -19.34
N GLY A 260 8.12 -13.68 -19.03
CA GLY A 260 7.49 -12.54 -19.70
C GLY A 260 6.04 -12.32 -19.27
N ALA A 261 5.63 -12.85 -18.12
CA ALA A 261 4.33 -12.55 -17.52
C ALA A 261 4.30 -11.11 -16.95
N PRO A 262 3.13 -10.54 -16.64
CA PRO A 262 2.98 -9.10 -16.41
C PRO A 262 3.44 -8.59 -15.03
N ILE A 263 3.90 -9.45 -14.10
CA ILE A 263 4.38 -8.95 -12.80
C ILE A 263 5.68 -8.17 -13.04
N ALA A 264 5.63 -6.86 -12.77
CA ALA A 264 6.75 -5.95 -12.97
C ALA A 264 7.60 -5.73 -11.70
N GLY A 265 7.11 -6.14 -10.54
CA GLY A 265 7.84 -6.02 -9.29
C GLY A 265 7.00 -6.32 -8.06
N CYS A 266 7.66 -6.23 -6.90
CA CYS A 266 6.99 -6.35 -5.61
C CYS A 266 7.67 -5.52 -4.53
N ASN A 267 6.90 -5.10 -3.52
CA ASN A 267 7.38 -4.50 -2.28
C ASN A 267 6.86 -5.30 -1.10
N PHE A 268 7.74 -5.63 -0.16
CA PHE A 268 7.29 -6.21 1.10
C PHE A 268 6.88 -5.11 2.09
N TRP A 269 5.93 -5.40 2.94
CA TRP A 269 5.58 -4.57 4.07
C TRP A 269 6.15 -5.17 5.34
N GLY A 270 7.05 -4.51 6.03
CA GLY A 270 7.69 -3.29 5.56
C GLY A 270 9.02 -3.14 6.28
N TRP A 271 9.81 -2.19 5.84
CA TRP A 271 11.15 -1.99 6.39
C TRP A 271 11.11 -1.18 7.70
N GLY A 272 11.34 -1.85 8.83
CA GLY A 272 11.52 -1.23 10.16
C GLY A 272 12.97 -0.79 10.43
N GLY A 273 13.93 -1.36 9.68
CA GLY A 273 15.33 -0.98 9.73
C GLY A 273 15.95 -1.02 11.11
N GLY A 274 16.60 0.07 11.51
CA GLY A 274 17.21 0.25 12.82
C GLY A 274 16.22 0.63 13.93
N GLY A 275 14.95 0.85 13.62
CA GLY A 275 13.90 1.13 14.60
C GLY A 275 13.71 -0.02 15.58
N ARG A 276 13.26 0.27 16.79
CA ARG A 276 13.08 -0.73 17.85
C ARG A 276 11.78 -0.49 18.58
N PRO A 277 10.85 -1.48 18.57
CA PRO A 277 9.64 -1.37 19.38
C PRO A 277 10.01 -1.42 20.87
N ARG A 278 9.48 -0.49 21.66
CA ARG A 278 9.59 -0.57 23.13
C ARG A 278 8.57 -1.56 23.68
N ASP A 279 7.35 -1.45 23.15
CA ASP A 279 6.21 -2.28 23.53
C ASP A 279 5.39 -2.67 22.28
N ALA A 280 4.43 -3.56 22.45
CA ALA A 280 3.51 -3.93 21.37
C ALA A 280 2.57 -2.79 20.96
N VAL A 281 2.38 -1.79 21.83
CA VAL A 281 1.53 -0.61 21.57
C VAL A 281 2.44 0.60 21.36
N TRP A 282 2.29 1.26 20.22
CA TRP A 282 3.03 2.49 19.94
C TRP A 282 2.55 3.65 20.83
N CYS A 283 3.50 4.42 21.35
CA CYS A 283 3.27 5.63 22.12
C CYS A 283 4.07 6.80 21.56
N PRO A 284 3.61 8.06 21.77
CA PRO A 284 4.36 9.25 21.35
C PRO A 284 5.80 9.24 21.89
N GLY A 285 6.77 9.35 20.97
CA GLY A 285 8.19 9.31 21.27
C GLY A 285 8.84 7.94 21.07
N ASP A 286 8.08 6.94 20.63
CA ASP A 286 8.63 5.68 20.11
C ASP A 286 9.14 5.85 18.68
N ASP A 287 10.01 4.94 18.26
CA ASP A 287 10.45 4.88 16.87
C ASP A 287 9.24 4.61 15.96
N TYR A 288 9.27 5.24 14.78
CA TYR A 288 8.33 4.87 13.73
C TYR A 288 8.83 3.61 13.03
N LEU A 289 8.00 2.56 13.10
CA LEU A 289 8.19 1.32 12.38
C LEU A 289 7.26 1.28 11.15
N CYS A 290 7.24 0.18 10.42
CA CYS A 290 6.28 0.03 9.33
C CYS A 290 4.87 -0.35 9.83
N ASP A 291 4.76 -0.92 11.04
CA ASP A 291 3.47 -1.30 11.61
C ASP A 291 2.67 -0.06 12.00
N PRO A 292 1.40 0.07 11.58
CA PRO A 292 0.54 1.18 12.00
C PRO A 292 0.43 1.28 13.53
N PRO A 293 0.19 2.47 14.11
CA PRO A 293 0.16 2.67 15.58
C PRO A 293 -0.86 1.81 16.32
N HIS A 294 -1.91 1.34 15.67
CA HIS A 294 -2.96 0.50 16.24
C HIS A 294 -2.66 -1.01 16.14
N GLU A 295 -1.63 -1.39 15.40
CA GLU A 295 -1.18 -2.78 15.28
C GLU A 295 -0.04 -3.09 16.26
N PRO A 296 0.17 -4.38 16.60
CA PRO A 296 1.31 -4.77 17.41
C PRO A 296 2.63 -4.36 16.76
N GLN A 297 3.40 -3.52 17.44
CA GLN A 297 4.66 -2.99 16.90
C GLN A 297 5.71 -4.10 16.75
N GLY A 298 6.31 -4.22 15.57
CA GLY A 298 7.21 -5.30 15.19
C GLY A 298 6.50 -6.53 14.62
N TRP A 299 5.20 -6.45 14.37
CA TRP A 299 4.42 -7.57 13.84
C TRP A 299 4.84 -7.95 12.42
N TYR A 300 4.81 -6.98 11.50
CA TYR A 300 5.23 -7.16 10.11
C TYR A 300 6.60 -6.53 9.81
N SER A 301 7.09 -5.65 10.67
CA SER A 301 8.38 -4.96 10.47
C SER A 301 9.53 -5.94 10.27
N VAL A 302 10.31 -5.69 9.21
CA VAL A 302 11.61 -6.33 8.97
C VAL A 302 12.69 -5.41 9.53
N PHE A 303 13.39 -5.88 10.56
CA PHE A 303 14.48 -5.14 11.20
C PHE A 303 15.83 -5.47 10.57
N ASP A 304 16.81 -4.59 10.75
CA ASP A 304 18.19 -4.80 10.32
C ASP A 304 18.87 -6.03 10.94
N CYS A 305 18.32 -6.55 12.04
CA CYS A 305 18.76 -7.78 12.70
C CYS A 305 18.03 -9.06 12.25
N ASP A 306 17.01 -8.96 11.38
CA ASP A 306 16.30 -10.11 10.80
C ASP A 306 17.13 -10.71 9.62
N THR A 307 18.29 -11.26 9.96
CA THR A 307 19.32 -11.64 8.97
C THR A 307 18.82 -12.63 7.94
N THR A 308 18.00 -13.62 8.34
CA THR A 308 17.47 -14.65 7.42
C THR A 308 16.49 -14.04 6.41
N THR A 309 15.59 -13.15 6.84
CA THR A 309 14.69 -12.43 5.94
C THR A 309 15.45 -11.51 4.97
N ILE A 310 16.47 -10.80 5.48
CA ILE A 310 17.33 -9.92 4.66
C ILE A 310 18.12 -10.73 3.61
N GLU A 311 18.63 -11.89 3.96
CA GLU A 311 19.32 -12.78 3.02
C GLU A 311 18.40 -13.23 1.89
N ILE A 312 17.15 -13.55 2.19
CA ILE A 312 16.14 -13.90 1.19
C ILE A 312 15.85 -12.72 0.25
N ILE A 313 15.66 -11.53 0.80
CA ILE A 313 15.45 -10.32 0.00
C ILE A 313 16.63 -10.11 -0.96
N LYS A 314 17.87 -10.18 -0.48
CA LYS A 314 19.07 -10.04 -1.29
C LYS A 314 19.19 -11.13 -2.36
N GLU A 315 18.92 -12.39 -2.01
CA GLU A 315 18.96 -13.52 -2.94
C GLU A 315 18.03 -13.28 -4.14
N TYR A 316 16.78 -12.88 -3.88
CA TYR A 316 15.80 -12.69 -4.96
C TYR A 316 16.00 -11.39 -5.72
N THR A 317 16.47 -10.32 -5.09
CA THR A 317 16.90 -9.10 -5.82
C THR A 317 17.94 -9.46 -6.88
N GLN A 318 18.99 -10.22 -6.49
CA GLN A 318 20.01 -10.64 -7.45
C GLN A 318 19.47 -11.54 -8.57
N LYS A 319 18.54 -12.47 -8.26
CA LYS A 319 17.93 -13.34 -9.27
C LYS A 319 17.08 -12.59 -10.28
N ILE A 320 16.39 -11.55 -9.84
CA ILE A 320 15.51 -10.74 -10.68
C ILE A 320 16.32 -9.78 -11.55
N ASP A 321 17.40 -9.20 -11.02
CA ASP A 321 18.26 -8.23 -11.73
C ASP A 321 19.19 -8.87 -12.79
N THR A 322 19.33 -10.17 -12.81
CA THR A 322 20.24 -10.89 -13.76
C THR A 322 19.63 -11.10 -15.16
N LYS A 323 18.80 -10.18 -15.66
CA LYS A 323 18.32 -10.21 -17.04
C LYS A 323 19.26 -9.51 -18.02
#